data_402b265a655435ed4e8fea05e7124835
#
_entry.id   402b265a655435ed4e8fea05e7124835
#
_cell.length_a   1.000
_cell.length_b   1.000
_cell.length_c   1.000
_cell.angle_alpha   90.00
_cell.angle_beta   90.00
_cell.angle_gamma   90.00
#
_symmetry.space_group_name_H-M   'P 1'
#
loop_
_entity.id
_entity.type
_entity.pdbx_description
1 polymer ?
#
loop_
_entity_poly.entity_id
_entity_poly.type
_entity_poly.pdbx_seq_one_letter_code
_entity_poly.pdbx_strand_id
1 'polypeptide(L)'
;LHLLSRRQRQMCIRDSNTIGRHISKMVYTKVVSNKSPWLQKAELGGVYCNPASHGEGRFVASDEWIGRLFANGQVATQYVSADGELSGDEEWNVNGSYANIEGITSPDGRVLGKMAHSERRDNGVAVNIYGEQDIRIFESGVEYFK
;
A
#
# COMPACT_ATOMS: atom_id res chain seq x y z
N LEU A 1 -2.72 -31.03 -4.11
CA LEU A 1 -2.14 -30.58 -2.81
C LEU A 1 -2.02 -29.06 -2.67
N HIS A 2 -3.00 -28.28 -3.22
CA HIS A 2 -2.93 -26.81 -3.18
C HIS A 2 -4.13 -26.12 -2.50
N LEU A 3 -4.95 -26.83 -1.72
CA LEU A 3 -6.32 -26.37 -1.54
C LEU A 3 -6.66 -25.75 -0.18
N LEU A 4 -5.97 -26.07 0.90
CA LEU A 4 -6.34 -25.57 2.22
C LEU A 4 -5.61 -24.32 2.68
N SER A 5 -4.32 -24.19 2.39
CA SER A 5 -3.54 -23.01 2.73
C SER A 5 -3.90 -21.77 1.87
N ARG A 6 -4.42 -21.97 0.66
CA ARG A 6 -4.93 -20.89 -0.19
C ARG A 6 -6.28 -20.34 0.29
N ARG A 7 -7.16 -21.17 0.86
CA ARG A 7 -8.48 -20.70 1.34
C ARG A 7 -8.40 -19.78 2.56
N GLN A 8 -7.45 -19.98 3.44
CA GLN A 8 -7.23 -19.06 4.57
C GLN A 8 -6.55 -17.76 4.16
N ARG A 9 -5.81 -17.74 3.04
CA ARG A 9 -5.26 -16.51 2.45
C ARG A 9 -6.28 -15.74 1.58
N GLN A 10 -7.43 -16.33 1.28
CA GLN A 10 -8.45 -15.77 0.40
C GLN A 10 -9.42 -14.81 1.09
N MET A 11 -9.22 -14.47 2.34
CA MET A 11 -10.06 -13.48 3.02
C MET A 11 -9.63 -12.04 2.75
N CYS A 12 -8.41 -11.85 2.26
CA CYS A 12 -7.94 -10.58 1.65
C CYS A 12 -7.26 -10.97 0.33
N ILE A 13 -7.96 -10.88 -0.78
CA ILE A 13 -7.45 -11.36 -2.07
C ILE A 13 -6.72 -10.22 -2.78
N ARG A 14 -5.47 -10.49 -3.17
CA ARG A 14 -4.84 -9.80 -4.28
C ARG A 14 -5.48 -10.32 -5.56
N ASP A 15 -6.28 -9.52 -6.17
CA ASP A 15 -6.96 -9.84 -7.42
C ASP A 15 -6.31 -9.09 -8.58
N SER A 16 -6.67 -9.50 -9.79
CA SER A 16 -6.24 -8.81 -11.02
C SER A 16 -6.69 -7.36 -11.00
N ASN A 17 -5.83 -6.48 -11.51
CA ASN A 17 -6.19 -5.08 -11.71
C ASN A 17 -7.50 -4.98 -12.50
N THR A 18 -8.32 -3.96 -12.19
CA THR A 18 -9.61 -3.74 -12.88
C THR A 18 -9.47 -3.67 -14.40
N ILE A 19 -8.36 -3.16 -14.89
CA ILE A 19 -8.06 -3.08 -16.34
C ILE A 19 -7.62 -4.41 -16.96
N GLY A 20 -7.52 -5.49 -16.20
CA GLY A 20 -7.17 -6.85 -16.69
C GLY A 20 -5.74 -6.99 -17.21
N ARG A 21 -4.84 -6.05 -16.92
CA ARG A 21 -3.45 -6.07 -17.38
C ARG A 21 -2.48 -5.48 -16.37
N HIS A 22 -1.19 -5.68 -16.61
CA HIS A 22 -0.11 -5.09 -15.82
C HIS A 22 -0.15 -3.56 -15.87
N ILE A 23 0.04 -2.93 -14.70
CA ILE A 23 0.20 -1.49 -14.55
C ILE A 23 1.64 -1.21 -14.11
N SER A 24 2.26 -0.22 -14.75
CA SER A 24 3.52 0.37 -14.31
C SER A 24 3.36 1.89 -14.31
N LYS A 25 3.24 2.48 -13.12
CA LYS A 25 2.92 3.92 -12.95
C LYS A 25 3.45 4.42 -11.63
N MET A 26 3.81 5.70 -11.55
CA MET A 26 4.00 6.39 -10.28
C MET A 26 2.63 6.60 -9.62
N VAL A 27 2.53 6.26 -8.34
CA VAL A 27 1.29 6.37 -7.55
C VAL A 27 1.55 7.16 -6.28
N TYR A 28 0.54 7.90 -5.85
CA TYR A 28 0.57 8.60 -4.58
C TYR A 28 -0.12 7.77 -3.51
N THR A 29 0.54 7.65 -2.37
CA THR A 29 0.06 6.88 -1.23
C THR A 29 0.15 7.70 0.05
N LYS A 30 -0.92 7.67 0.84
CA LYS A 30 -1.03 8.39 2.12
C LYS A 30 -0.88 7.41 3.27
N VAL A 31 -0.06 7.73 4.25
CA VAL A 31 0.07 6.95 5.48
C VAL A 31 -1.15 7.22 6.36
N VAL A 32 -1.96 6.18 6.62
CA VAL A 32 -3.17 6.30 7.44
C VAL A 32 -3.06 5.61 8.80
N SER A 33 -2.01 4.82 9.00
CA SER A 33 -1.68 4.22 10.28
C SER A 33 -0.16 4.03 10.41
N ASN A 34 0.39 4.40 11.55
CA ASN A 34 1.80 4.17 11.93
C ASN A 34 1.95 3.05 12.96
N LYS A 35 0.95 2.16 13.07
CA LYS A 35 0.99 0.99 13.96
C LYS A 35 2.17 0.08 13.68
N SER A 36 2.54 -0.02 12.41
CA SER A 36 3.67 -0.86 11.99
C SER A 36 5.02 -0.24 12.35
N PRO A 37 5.96 -1.02 12.92
CA PRO A 37 7.33 -0.56 13.12
C PRO A 37 8.01 -0.11 11.83
N TRP A 38 7.59 -0.62 10.68
CA TRP A 38 8.09 -0.21 9.38
C TRP A 38 7.71 1.24 8.99
N LEU A 39 6.72 1.85 9.67
CA LEU A 39 6.20 3.19 9.36
C LEU A 39 6.43 4.21 10.49
N GLN A 40 7.24 3.88 11.49
CA GLN A 40 7.47 4.78 12.64
C GLN A 40 8.13 6.10 12.27
N LYS A 41 8.92 6.13 11.21
CA LYS A 41 9.55 7.35 10.69
C LYS A 41 8.75 8.05 9.60
N ALA A 42 7.68 7.42 9.13
CA ALA A 42 6.76 8.01 8.18
C ALA A 42 5.82 8.98 8.90
N GLU A 43 5.55 10.11 8.28
CA GLU A 43 4.59 11.08 8.81
C GLU A 43 3.17 10.55 8.66
N LEU A 44 2.39 10.53 9.75
CA LEU A 44 0.97 10.17 9.69
C LEU A 44 0.21 11.23 8.87
N GLY A 45 -0.50 10.79 7.85
CA GLY A 45 -1.12 11.68 6.86
C GLY A 45 -0.17 12.14 5.75
N GLY A 46 1.12 11.83 5.84
CA GLY A 46 2.10 12.13 4.80
C GLY A 46 1.79 11.43 3.49
N VAL A 47 2.00 12.14 2.37
CA VAL A 47 1.76 11.64 1.01
C VAL A 47 3.10 11.38 0.32
N TYR A 48 3.24 10.17 -0.21
CA TYR A 48 4.48 9.71 -0.83
C TYR A 48 4.22 9.20 -2.25
N CYS A 49 5.12 9.52 -3.18
CA CYS A 49 5.05 9.10 -4.57
C CYS A 49 6.04 7.97 -4.83
N ASN A 50 5.54 6.77 -5.16
CA ASN A 50 6.37 5.60 -5.40
C ASN A 50 5.91 4.85 -6.66
N PRO A 51 6.80 4.14 -7.37
CA PRO A 51 6.40 3.34 -8.52
C PRO A 51 5.59 2.11 -8.09
N ALA A 52 4.48 1.86 -8.77
CA ALA A 52 3.72 0.61 -8.72
C ALA A 52 3.98 -0.18 -10.00
N SER A 53 4.15 -1.50 -9.89
CA SER A 53 4.39 -2.38 -11.04
C SER A 53 3.83 -3.76 -10.73
N HIS A 54 2.58 -4.00 -11.12
CA HIS A 54 1.88 -5.26 -10.82
C HIS A 54 0.72 -5.55 -11.78
N GLY A 55 0.43 -6.83 -11.98
CA GLY A 55 -0.77 -7.34 -12.66
C GLY A 55 -1.89 -7.71 -11.70
N GLU A 56 -1.55 -8.06 -10.47
CA GLU A 56 -2.42 -8.54 -9.40
C GLU A 56 -2.19 -7.71 -8.12
N GLY A 57 -2.60 -6.45 -8.13
CA GLY A 57 -2.40 -5.52 -7.02
C GLY A 57 -3.70 -5.04 -6.37
N ARG A 58 -4.85 -5.49 -6.88
CA ARG A 58 -6.15 -5.09 -6.37
C ARG A 58 -6.44 -5.72 -5.02
N PHE A 59 -6.66 -4.90 -4.01
CA PHE A 59 -7.15 -5.35 -2.71
C PHE A 59 -8.67 -5.51 -2.74
N VAL A 60 -9.16 -6.70 -2.37
CA VAL A 60 -10.58 -7.03 -2.32
C VAL A 60 -10.90 -7.67 -0.97
N ALA A 61 -11.89 -7.15 -0.27
CA ALA A 61 -12.42 -7.71 0.97
C ALA A 61 -13.89 -7.31 1.15
N SER A 62 -14.62 -7.99 2.04
CA SER A 62 -15.97 -7.56 2.42
C SER A 62 -15.92 -6.26 3.23
N ASP A 63 -17.02 -5.49 3.22
CA ASP A 63 -17.13 -4.25 4.00
C ASP A 63 -16.87 -4.48 5.50
N GLU A 64 -17.31 -5.62 6.03
CA GLU A 64 -17.05 -6.02 7.41
C GLU A 64 -15.54 -6.15 7.70
N TRP A 65 -14.79 -6.79 6.79
CA TRP A 65 -13.33 -6.93 6.92
C TRP A 65 -12.62 -5.59 6.76
N ILE A 66 -13.05 -4.78 5.80
CA ILE A 66 -12.51 -3.42 5.61
C ILE A 66 -12.69 -2.61 6.89
N GLY A 67 -13.90 -2.61 7.46
CA GLY A 67 -14.17 -1.93 8.73
C GLY A 67 -13.29 -2.42 9.89
N ARG A 68 -13.08 -3.72 10.00
CA ARG A 68 -12.18 -4.32 11.02
C ARG A 68 -10.71 -3.91 10.80
N LEU A 69 -10.24 -3.90 9.56
CA LEU A 69 -8.85 -3.50 9.25
C LEU A 69 -8.60 -2.04 9.63
N PHE A 70 -9.53 -1.15 9.34
CA PHE A 70 -9.44 0.25 9.76
C PHE A 70 -9.51 0.39 11.29
N ALA A 71 -10.49 -0.24 11.94
CA ALA A 71 -10.64 -0.18 13.39
C ALA A 71 -9.41 -0.70 14.14
N ASN A 72 -8.72 -1.70 13.60
CA ASN A 72 -7.51 -2.27 14.18
C ASN A 72 -6.23 -1.50 13.79
N GLY A 73 -6.32 -0.45 12.98
CA GLY A 73 -5.16 0.28 12.44
C GLY A 73 -4.28 -0.57 11.53
N GLN A 74 -4.85 -1.59 10.88
CA GLN A 74 -4.13 -2.50 9.99
C GLN A 74 -4.06 -1.99 8.55
N VAL A 75 -4.87 -1.00 8.17
CA VAL A 75 -4.67 -0.27 6.92
C VAL A 75 -3.51 0.70 7.12
N ALA A 76 -2.41 0.43 6.46
CA ALA A 76 -1.18 1.20 6.60
C ALA A 76 -1.17 2.42 5.69
N THR A 77 -1.49 2.19 4.41
CA THR A 77 -1.45 3.20 3.35
C THR A 77 -2.66 3.07 2.42
N GLN A 78 -3.10 4.20 1.88
CA GLN A 78 -4.16 4.27 0.87
C GLN A 78 -3.66 5.01 -0.38
N TYR A 79 -4.18 4.62 -1.55
CA TYR A 79 -4.02 5.40 -2.77
C TYR A 79 -4.76 6.72 -2.66
N VAL A 80 -4.11 7.79 -3.08
CA VAL A 80 -4.65 9.15 -3.08
C VAL A 80 -4.26 9.90 -4.35
N SER A 81 -4.90 11.04 -4.60
CA SER A 81 -4.44 11.99 -5.62
C SER A 81 -3.11 12.66 -5.21
N ALA A 82 -2.52 13.40 -6.11
CA ALA A 82 -1.32 14.20 -5.81
C ALA A 82 -1.53 15.19 -4.65
N ASP A 83 -2.77 15.65 -4.44
CA ASP A 83 -3.17 16.56 -3.37
C ASP A 83 -3.49 15.84 -2.04
N GLY A 84 -3.36 14.52 -2.02
CA GLY A 84 -3.60 13.70 -0.83
C GLY A 84 -5.07 13.36 -0.56
N GLU A 85 -5.95 13.58 -1.54
CA GLU A 85 -7.38 13.27 -1.43
C GLU A 85 -7.70 11.87 -1.93
N LEU A 86 -8.67 11.22 -1.29
CA LEU A 86 -9.17 9.92 -1.72
C LEU A 86 -9.97 10.09 -3.03
N SER A 87 -9.60 9.33 -4.05
CA SER A 87 -10.33 9.26 -5.31
C SER A 87 -10.52 7.81 -5.74
N GLY A 88 -11.70 7.49 -6.25
CA GLY A 88 -12.01 6.20 -6.86
C GLY A 88 -11.59 6.09 -8.33
N ASP A 89 -11.08 7.18 -8.92
CA ASP A 89 -10.69 7.21 -10.31
C ASP A 89 -9.48 6.30 -10.57
N GLU A 90 -9.47 5.62 -11.71
CA GLU A 90 -8.35 4.75 -12.13
C GLU A 90 -7.03 5.50 -12.29
N GLU A 91 -7.09 6.81 -12.41
CA GLU A 91 -5.89 7.64 -12.41
C GLU A 91 -5.12 7.54 -11.08
N TRP A 92 -5.81 7.49 -9.98
CA TRP A 92 -5.24 7.51 -8.63
C TRP A 92 -5.31 6.14 -7.95
N ASN A 93 -6.45 5.46 -8.00
CA ASN A 93 -6.60 4.07 -7.54
C ASN A 93 -6.37 3.11 -8.70
N VAL A 94 -5.12 3.01 -9.10
CA VAL A 94 -4.67 2.39 -10.38
C VAL A 94 -5.03 0.92 -10.56
N ASN A 95 -5.37 0.22 -9.49
CA ASN A 95 -5.73 -1.21 -9.52
C ASN A 95 -7.18 -1.48 -9.13
N GLY A 96 -7.94 -0.45 -8.74
CA GLY A 96 -9.32 -0.56 -8.28
C GLY A 96 -9.46 -1.20 -6.90
N SER A 97 -8.47 -1.02 -6.02
CA SER A 97 -8.51 -1.53 -4.64
C SER A 97 -9.69 -0.97 -3.86
N TYR A 98 -10.36 -1.83 -3.09
CA TYR A 98 -11.47 -1.42 -2.21
C TYR A 98 -10.97 -0.46 -1.14
N ALA A 99 -11.77 0.57 -0.86
CA ALA A 99 -11.42 1.67 0.06
C ALA A 99 -10.03 2.30 -0.21
N ASN A 100 -9.55 2.25 -1.45
CA ASN A 100 -8.24 2.73 -1.87
C ASN A 100 -7.07 2.09 -1.11
N ILE A 101 -7.26 0.92 -0.51
CA ILE A 101 -6.22 0.26 0.30
C ILE A 101 -5.03 -0.11 -0.60
N GLU A 102 -3.86 0.43 -0.28
CA GLU A 102 -2.59 0.16 -0.94
C GLU A 102 -1.70 -0.77 -0.11
N GLY A 103 -1.67 -0.56 1.21
CA GLY A 103 -0.86 -1.34 2.12
C GLY A 103 -1.60 -1.73 3.38
N ILE A 104 -1.32 -2.94 3.87
CA ILE A 104 -1.89 -3.49 5.10
C ILE A 104 -0.81 -4.10 5.98
N THR A 105 -1.11 -4.20 7.27
CA THR A 105 -0.23 -4.86 8.24
C THR A 105 -0.86 -6.09 8.87
N SER A 106 0.00 -6.96 9.43
CA SER A 106 -0.45 -7.98 10.38
C SER A 106 -1.07 -7.33 11.62
N PRO A 107 -1.88 -8.08 12.42
CA PRO A 107 -2.48 -7.54 13.65
C PRO A 107 -1.48 -6.96 14.64
N ASP A 108 -0.25 -7.52 14.71
CA ASP A 108 0.84 -7.04 15.55
C ASP A 108 1.69 -5.94 14.88
N GLY A 109 1.39 -5.58 13.62
CA GLY A 109 2.08 -4.56 12.84
C GLY A 109 3.45 -4.97 12.27
N ARG A 110 3.99 -6.14 12.62
CA ARG A 110 5.36 -6.55 12.25
C ARG A 110 5.54 -6.94 10.79
N VAL A 111 4.46 -7.35 10.14
CA VAL A 111 4.46 -7.62 8.70
C VAL A 111 3.73 -6.49 8.00
N LEU A 112 4.38 -5.87 7.03
CA LEU A 112 3.82 -4.85 6.15
C LEU A 112 3.81 -5.38 4.72
N GLY A 113 2.63 -5.38 4.10
CA GLY A 113 2.46 -5.64 2.68
C GLY A 113 1.93 -4.40 1.98
N LYS A 114 2.58 -3.98 0.89
CA LYS A 114 2.16 -2.83 0.09
C LYS A 114 2.41 -3.08 -1.39
N MET A 115 1.73 -2.31 -2.25
CA MET A 115 1.81 -2.46 -3.71
C MET A 115 2.87 -1.56 -4.35
N ALA A 116 3.00 -0.34 -3.90
CA ALA A 116 4.01 0.58 -4.40
C ALA A 116 5.40 0.22 -3.82
N HIS A 117 6.40 0.28 -4.69
CA HIS A 117 7.77 -0.16 -4.42
C HIS A 117 8.61 0.97 -3.83
N SER A 118 8.72 1.01 -2.52
CA SER A 118 9.57 2.01 -1.83
C SER A 118 11.08 1.75 -2.00
N GLU A 119 11.46 0.54 -2.42
CA GLU A 119 12.84 0.17 -2.71
C GLU A 119 13.33 0.65 -4.08
N ARG A 120 12.40 1.02 -4.98
CA ARG A 120 12.73 1.47 -6.34
C ARG A 120 12.96 2.98 -6.38
N ARG A 121 13.83 3.44 -5.53
CA ARG A 121 14.31 4.81 -5.52
C ARG A 121 15.83 4.82 -5.36
N ASP A 122 16.49 5.67 -6.11
CA ASP A 122 17.92 5.95 -6.00
C ASP A 122 18.22 7.27 -6.71
N ASN A 123 19.40 7.80 -6.53
CA ASN A 123 19.86 9.02 -7.19
C ASN A 123 19.79 8.89 -8.71
N GLY A 124 18.87 9.62 -9.33
CA GLY A 124 18.65 9.60 -10.78
C GLY A 124 17.57 8.65 -11.29
N VAL A 125 16.95 7.84 -10.44
CA VAL A 125 15.69 7.15 -10.76
C VAL A 125 14.53 8.07 -10.39
N ALA A 126 13.45 8.10 -11.13
CA ALA A 126 12.28 8.96 -10.88
C ALA A 126 12.63 10.48 -10.80
N VAL A 127 13.45 10.95 -11.72
CA VAL A 127 13.74 12.37 -11.89
C VAL A 127 12.51 13.10 -12.44
N ASN A 128 12.25 14.32 -12.00
CA ASN A 128 11.10 15.16 -12.40
C ASN A 128 9.73 14.57 -11.99
N ILE A 129 9.70 13.77 -10.94
CA ILE A 129 8.45 13.29 -10.31
C ILE A 129 8.14 14.21 -9.13
N TYR A 130 6.93 14.76 -9.11
CA TYR A 130 6.43 15.60 -8.02
C TYR A 130 6.14 14.76 -6.77
N GLY A 131 6.47 15.29 -5.60
CA GLY A 131 6.18 14.73 -4.29
C GLY A 131 7.34 14.03 -3.61
N GLU A 132 7.17 13.75 -2.32
CA GLU A 132 8.15 13.02 -1.50
C GLU A 132 8.14 11.53 -1.89
N GLN A 133 9.31 10.94 -2.01
CA GLN A 133 9.45 9.54 -2.41
C GLN A 133 9.96 8.64 -1.27
N ASP A 134 10.52 9.23 -0.21
CA ASP A 134 11.11 8.49 0.90
C ASP A 134 10.17 8.32 2.10
N ILE A 135 9.42 7.26 2.09
CA ILE A 135 8.59 6.85 3.23
C ILE A 135 9.41 6.26 4.42
N ARG A 136 10.74 6.12 4.27
CA ARG A 136 11.70 5.66 5.30
C ARG A 136 11.38 4.29 5.91
N ILE A 137 10.81 3.38 5.15
CA ILE A 137 10.41 2.04 5.62
C ILE A 137 11.63 1.27 6.15
N PHE A 138 12.70 1.20 5.37
CA PHE A 138 13.88 0.42 5.72
C PHE A 138 14.60 0.98 6.94
N GLU A 139 14.70 2.30 7.03
CA GLU A 139 15.29 2.97 8.19
C GLU A 139 14.47 2.71 9.47
N SER A 140 13.15 2.78 9.37
CA SER A 140 12.22 2.45 10.46
C SER A 140 12.42 1.01 10.94
N GLY A 141 12.49 0.06 10.01
CA GLY A 141 12.71 -1.35 10.32
C GLY A 141 14.05 -1.60 10.99
N VAL A 142 15.14 -1.05 10.44
CA VAL A 142 16.49 -1.20 11.03
C VAL A 142 16.53 -0.65 12.45
N GLU A 143 15.91 0.47 12.72
CA GLU A 143 15.91 1.07 14.05
C GLU A 143 15.09 0.26 15.06
N TYR A 144 13.97 -0.30 14.63
CA TYR A 144 13.11 -1.10 15.50
C TYR A 144 13.70 -2.46 15.88
N PHE A 145 14.43 -3.12 14.95
CA PHE A 145 14.95 -4.47 15.15
C PHE A 145 16.42 -4.50 15.63
N LYS A 146 17.03 -3.35 15.91
CA LYS A 146 18.32 -3.27 16.62
C LYS A 146 18.14 -3.56 18.11
#